data_6ab2b63e86de5a6ce3cd11b23e92990d
#
_entry.id   6ab2b63e86de5a6ce3cd11b23e92990d
#
_cell.length_a   1.000
_cell.length_b   1.000
_cell.length_c   1.000
_cell.angle_alpha   90.00
_cell.angle_beta   90.00
_cell.angle_gamma   90.00
#
_symmetry.space_group_name_H-M   'P 1'
#
loop_
_entity.id
_entity.type
_entity.pdbx_description
1 polymer ?
#
loop_
_entity_poly.entity_id
_entity_poly.type
_entity_poly.pdbx_seq_one_letter_code
_entity_poly.pdbx_strand_id
1 'polypeptide(L)'
;MVTDPNQKVPQNKDRGFYTMKEYQQAGAEGLTSSMEDYLEMLCRLQREGRPLRVNVLAESLHVRPSSASKMLGNLKGLGYIDFQKYGAVEVTEKGLREGEYLLHRHQVLHRFFCALNGTEDELEQVEKVEHFMDRVTVGNLERLLGKMEER
;
A
#
# COMPACT_ATOMS: atom_id res chain seq x y z
N MET A 1 -0.99 24.58 1.26
CA MET A 1 -0.74 23.23 1.77
C MET A 1 -1.99 22.71 2.47
N VAL A 2 -2.62 21.72 1.90
CA VAL A 2 -3.74 21.04 2.56
C VAL A 2 -3.11 19.94 3.43
N THR A 3 -3.06 20.17 4.74
CA THR A 3 -2.70 19.13 5.70
C THR A 3 -3.90 18.19 5.83
N ASP A 4 -3.68 16.91 5.64
CA ASP A 4 -4.67 15.86 5.90
C ASP A 4 -5.12 15.98 7.38
N PRO A 5 -6.41 16.27 7.67
CA PRO A 5 -6.89 16.42 9.04
C PRO A 5 -6.81 15.13 9.86
N ASN A 6 -6.43 14.01 9.25
CA ASN A 6 -6.34 12.72 9.91
C ASN A 6 -4.90 12.29 10.27
N GLN A 7 -3.91 13.10 9.95
CA GLN A 7 -2.55 12.84 10.46
C GLN A 7 -2.50 13.25 11.94
N LYS A 8 -2.69 12.29 12.82
CA LYS A 8 -2.29 12.45 14.22
C LYS A 8 -0.77 12.50 14.28
N VAL A 9 -0.23 13.71 14.20
CA VAL A 9 1.16 13.93 14.58
C VAL A 9 1.30 13.49 16.04
N PRO A 10 2.29 12.68 16.40
CA PRO A 10 2.53 12.31 17.79
C PRO A 10 2.67 13.57 18.62
N GLN A 11 1.73 13.80 19.55
CA GLN A 11 1.75 14.97 20.43
C GLN A 11 2.71 14.73 21.61
N ASN A 12 3.97 14.57 21.33
CA ASN A 12 4.96 14.61 22.39
C ASN A 12 5.75 15.91 22.26
N LYS A 13 5.84 16.61 23.39
CA LYS A 13 6.52 17.90 23.51
C LYS A 13 8.05 17.77 23.43
N ASP A 14 8.59 16.57 23.51
CA ASP A 14 10.01 16.32 23.31
C ASP A 14 10.31 16.30 21.81
N ARG A 15 11.10 17.26 21.36
CA ARG A 15 11.53 17.41 19.97
C ARG A 15 12.55 16.34 19.55
N GLY A 16 12.35 15.09 19.99
CA GLY A 16 13.20 13.95 19.65
C GLY A 16 12.70 13.19 18.43
N PHE A 17 13.58 12.35 17.94
CA PHE A 17 13.21 11.37 16.93
C PHE A 17 12.50 10.19 17.58
N TYR A 18 11.43 9.73 16.96
CA TYR A 18 10.71 8.53 17.35
C TYR A 18 11.21 7.32 16.60
N THR A 19 10.94 6.13 17.15
CA THR A 19 11.20 4.89 16.43
C THR A 19 10.26 4.77 15.22
N MET A 20 10.68 4.06 14.20
CA MET A 20 9.85 3.77 13.03
C MET A 20 8.51 3.14 13.44
N LYS A 21 8.54 2.26 14.45
CA LYS A 21 7.34 1.62 14.98
C LYS A 21 6.33 2.62 15.55
N GLU A 22 6.78 3.65 16.25
CA GLU A 22 5.91 4.68 16.80
C GLU A 22 5.27 5.53 15.72
N TYR A 23 6.02 5.89 14.68
CA TYR A 23 5.47 6.57 13.50
C TYR A 23 4.44 5.72 12.75
N GLN A 24 4.69 4.42 12.62
CA GLN A 24 3.74 3.49 11.99
C GLN A 24 2.43 3.36 12.77
N GLN A 25 2.48 3.35 14.11
CA GLN A 25 1.27 3.30 14.95
C GLN A 25 0.41 4.55 14.84
N ALA A 26 0.99 5.68 14.48
CA ALA A 26 0.28 6.94 14.22
C ALA A 26 -0.31 7.02 12.81
N GLY A 27 -0.02 6.05 11.94
CA GLY A 27 -0.50 6.01 10.56
C GLY A 27 -1.94 5.53 10.42
N ALA A 28 -2.48 5.66 9.20
CA ALA A 28 -3.89 5.57 8.88
C ALA A 28 -4.57 4.25 9.28
N GLU A 29 -5.71 4.38 9.97
CA GLU A 29 -6.87 3.46 9.98
C GLU A 29 -6.58 1.95 10.07
N GLY A 30 -5.58 1.54 10.85
CA GLY A 30 -5.35 0.14 11.15
C GLY A 30 -4.68 -0.69 10.06
N LEU A 31 -4.34 -0.12 8.90
CA LEU A 31 -3.57 -0.80 7.87
C LEU A 31 -2.09 -0.82 8.22
N THR A 32 -1.54 -2.02 8.38
CA THR A 32 -0.10 -2.23 8.48
C THR A 32 0.53 -2.33 7.10
N SER A 33 1.86 -2.23 7.01
CA SER A 33 2.59 -2.42 5.76
C SER A 33 2.27 -3.77 5.10
N SER A 34 2.20 -4.83 5.89
CA SER A 34 1.83 -6.16 5.39
C SER A 34 0.40 -6.21 4.85
N MET A 35 -0.55 -5.58 5.52
CA MET A 35 -1.93 -5.49 5.04
C MET A 35 -2.01 -4.73 3.72
N GLU A 36 -1.25 -3.68 3.57
CA GLU A 36 -1.16 -2.93 2.31
C GLU A 36 -0.64 -3.82 1.19
N ASP A 37 0.41 -4.60 1.41
CA ASP A 37 0.94 -5.55 0.43
C ASP A 37 -0.12 -6.56 -0.03
N TYR A 38 -0.86 -7.12 0.91
CA TYR A 38 -1.93 -8.08 0.60
C TYR A 38 -3.06 -7.44 -0.22
N LEU A 39 -3.50 -6.27 0.19
CA LEU A 39 -4.57 -5.54 -0.50
C LEU A 39 -4.14 -5.13 -1.92
N GLU A 40 -2.93 -4.63 -2.06
CA GLU A 40 -2.35 -4.31 -3.35
C GLU A 40 -2.28 -5.54 -4.26
N MET A 41 -1.81 -6.68 -3.75
CA MET A 41 -1.73 -7.92 -4.53
C MET A 41 -3.11 -8.42 -4.94
N LEU A 42 -4.11 -8.35 -4.06
CA LEU A 42 -5.49 -8.71 -4.42
C LEU A 42 -6.01 -7.86 -5.58
N CYS A 43 -5.75 -6.57 -5.55
CA CYS A 43 -6.17 -5.66 -6.63
C CYS A 43 -5.41 -5.94 -7.93
N ARG A 44 -4.13 -6.30 -7.87
CA ARG A 44 -3.35 -6.72 -9.04
C ARG A 44 -3.91 -7.99 -9.66
N LEU A 45 -4.16 -9.01 -8.85
CA LEU A 45 -4.73 -10.28 -9.31
C LEU A 45 -6.11 -10.07 -9.96
N GLN A 46 -6.93 -9.21 -9.38
CA GLN A 46 -8.24 -8.88 -9.94
C GLN A 46 -8.12 -8.21 -11.30
N ARG A 47 -7.21 -7.26 -11.46
CA ARG A 47 -6.95 -6.60 -12.76
C ARG A 47 -6.43 -7.56 -13.82
N GLU A 48 -5.65 -8.56 -13.41
CA GLU A 48 -5.14 -9.61 -14.30
C GLU A 48 -6.17 -10.69 -14.62
N GLY A 49 -7.36 -10.63 -14.04
CA GLY A 49 -8.40 -11.65 -14.20
C GLY A 49 -8.08 -12.97 -13.53
N ARG A 50 -7.15 -12.97 -12.58
CA ARG A 50 -6.74 -14.18 -11.84
C ARG A 50 -7.68 -14.43 -10.65
N PRO A 51 -7.86 -15.69 -10.23
CA PRO A 51 -8.71 -16.03 -9.10
C PRO A 51 -8.22 -15.38 -7.80
N LEU A 52 -9.14 -14.80 -7.02
CA LEU A 52 -8.85 -14.28 -5.69
C LEU A 52 -9.08 -15.38 -4.65
N ARG A 53 -8.04 -16.18 -4.42
CA ARG A 53 -8.06 -17.30 -3.49
C ARG A 53 -6.81 -17.28 -2.62
N VAL A 54 -6.92 -17.85 -1.41
CA VAL A 54 -5.83 -17.92 -0.42
C VAL A 54 -4.55 -18.48 -1.05
N ASN A 55 -4.64 -19.60 -1.75
CA ASN A 55 -3.45 -20.26 -2.32
C ASN A 55 -2.78 -19.41 -3.41
N VAL A 56 -3.55 -18.77 -4.26
CA VAL A 56 -3.03 -17.89 -5.32
C VAL A 56 -2.35 -16.66 -4.70
N LEU A 57 -2.98 -16.07 -3.70
CA LEU A 57 -2.42 -14.93 -2.98
C LEU A 57 -1.13 -15.31 -2.25
N ALA A 58 -1.13 -16.42 -1.53
CA ALA A 58 0.03 -16.92 -0.80
C ALA A 58 1.22 -17.17 -1.73
N GLU A 59 1.00 -17.80 -2.85
CA GLU A 59 2.00 -18.04 -3.88
C GLU A 59 2.56 -16.71 -4.44
N SER A 60 1.68 -15.77 -4.78
CA SER A 60 2.06 -14.47 -5.33
C SER A 60 2.90 -13.63 -4.37
N LEU A 61 2.64 -13.74 -3.07
CA LEU A 61 3.36 -13.01 -2.02
C LEU A 61 4.52 -13.80 -1.40
N HIS A 62 4.75 -15.05 -1.82
CA HIS A 62 5.76 -15.94 -1.25
C HIS A 62 5.59 -16.13 0.26
N VAL A 63 4.37 -16.34 0.70
CA VAL A 63 4.02 -16.59 2.11
C VAL A 63 3.29 -17.92 2.25
N ARG A 64 3.19 -18.41 3.49
CA ARG A 64 2.45 -19.64 3.78
C ARG A 64 0.93 -19.39 3.66
N PRO A 65 0.13 -20.37 3.17
CA PRO A 65 -1.32 -20.24 3.14
C PRO A 65 -1.95 -19.90 4.48
N SER A 66 -1.43 -20.44 5.58
CA SER A 66 -1.90 -20.13 6.94
C SER A 66 -1.69 -18.65 7.31
N SER A 67 -0.56 -18.07 6.93
CA SER A 67 -0.27 -16.64 7.12
C SER A 67 -1.20 -15.78 6.27
N ALA A 68 -1.42 -16.18 5.02
CA ALA A 68 -2.33 -15.49 4.11
C ALA A 68 -3.78 -15.52 4.65
N SER A 69 -4.26 -16.68 5.12
CA SER A 69 -5.58 -16.80 5.72
C SER A 69 -5.79 -15.88 6.92
N LYS A 70 -4.80 -15.81 7.81
CA LYS A 70 -4.84 -14.92 8.97
C LYS A 70 -4.91 -13.44 8.55
N MET A 71 -4.10 -13.05 7.60
CA MET A 71 -4.08 -11.68 7.11
C MET A 71 -5.39 -11.31 6.40
N LEU A 72 -5.95 -12.22 5.61
CA LEU A 72 -7.26 -12.02 4.99
C LEU A 72 -8.36 -11.85 6.04
N GLY A 73 -8.30 -12.60 7.14
CA GLY A 73 -9.21 -12.41 8.27
C GLY A 73 -9.11 -11.00 8.87
N ASN A 74 -7.91 -10.48 9.02
CA ASN A 74 -7.67 -9.12 9.50
C ASN A 74 -8.24 -8.07 8.54
N LEU A 75 -8.00 -8.23 7.24
CA LEU A 75 -8.54 -7.33 6.20
C LEU A 75 -10.08 -7.36 6.16
N LYS A 76 -10.68 -8.53 6.35
CA LYS A 76 -12.13 -8.66 6.47
C LYS A 76 -12.64 -7.90 7.68
N GLY A 77 -11.99 -8.04 8.83
CA GLY A 77 -12.37 -7.35 10.07
C GLY A 77 -12.36 -5.83 9.92
N LEU A 78 -11.51 -5.29 9.05
CA LEU A 78 -11.43 -3.86 8.74
C LEU A 78 -12.34 -3.42 7.58
N GLY A 79 -13.04 -4.35 6.94
CA GLY A 79 -14.00 -4.05 5.89
C GLY A 79 -13.41 -3.88 4.48
N TYR A 80 -12.15 -4.28 4.27
CA TYR A 80 -11.50 -4.16 2.95
C TYR A 80 -11.82 -5.30 2.00
N ILE A 81 -12.14 -6.47 2.54
CA ILE A 81 -12.52 -7.67 1.78
C ILE A 81 -13.71 -8.37 2.43
N ASP A 82 -14.32 -9.27 1.68
CA ASP A 82 -15.28 -10.24 2.18
C ASP A 82 -14.97 -11.62 1.59
N PHE A 83 -15.50 -12.67 2.23
CA PHE A 83 -15.36 -14.02 1.73
C PHE A 83 -16.65 -14.43 1.00
N GLN A 84 -16.47 -15.02 -0.16
CA GLN A 84 -17.54 -15.62 -0.95
C GLN A 84 -17.59 -17.12 -0.70
N LYS A 85 -18.64 -17.78 -1.20
CA LYS A 85 -18.76 -19.23 -1.15
C LYS A 85 -17.54 -19.90 -1.80
N TYR A 86 -17.16 -21.08 -1.29
CA TYR A 86 -16.05 -21.88 -1.82
C TYR A 86 -14.66 -21.24 -1.72
N GLY A 87 -14.45 -20.37 -0.74
CA GLY A 87 -13.13 -19.80 -0.44
C GLY A 87 -12.68 -18.69 -1.37
N ALA A 88 -13.54 -18.17 -2.22
CA ALA A 88 -13.22 -17.00 -3.03
C ALA A 88 -13.20 -15.73 -2.15
N VAL A 89 -12.32 -14.79 -2.49
CA VAL A 89 -12.21 -13.50 -1.83
C VAL A 89 -12.83 -12.44 -2.73
N GLU A 90 -13.57 -11.52 -2.13
CA GLU A 90 -14.09 -10.34 -2.81
C GLU A 90 -13.48 -9.08 -2.17
N VAL A 91 -12.96 -8.18 -2.98
CA VAL A 91 -12.51 -6.87 -2.52
C VAL A 91 -13.72 -5.94 -2.47
N THR A 92 -13.98 -5.36 -1.30
CA THR A 92 -15.09 -4.43 -1.11
C THR A 92 -14.84 -3.12 -1.82
N GLU A 93 -15.85 -2.26 -1.93
CA GLU A 93 -15.69 -0.92 -2.48
C GLU A 93 -14.63 -0.11 -1.72
N LYS A 94 -14.61 -0.20 -0.38
CA LYS A 94 -13.57 0.38 0.46
C LYS A 94 -12.19 -0.19 0.12
N GLY A 95 -12.09 -1.48 -0.07
CA GLY A 95 -10.86 -2.17 -0.45
C GLY A 95 -10.36 -1.77 -1.83
N LEU A 96 -11.27 -1.62 -2.80
CA LEU A 96 -10.91 -1.18 -4.15
C LEU A 96 -10.35 0.25 -4.15
N ARG A 97 -10.98 1.17 -3.43
CA ARG A 97 -10.49 2.54 -3.33
C ARG A 97 -9.09 2.60 -2.74
N GLU A 98 -8.86 1.90 -1.64
CA GLU A 98 -7.54 1.87 -1.00
C GLU A 98 -6.51 1.13 -1.86
N GLY A 99 -6.87 -0.01 -2.42
CA GLY A 99 -6.00 -0.79 -3.29
C GLY A 99 -5.59 -0.05 -4.56
N GLU A 100 -6.49 0.68 -5.18
CA GLU A 100 -6.19 1.55 -6.33
C GLU A 100 -5.19 2.64 -5.96
N TYR A 101 -5.34 3.24 -4.79
CA TYR A 101 -4.37 4.21 -4.28
C TYR A 101 -2.99 3.57 -4.06
N LEU A 102 -2.94 2.38 -3.47
CA LEU A 102 -1.68 1.68 -3.23
C LEU A 102 -0.95 1.35 -4.55
N LEU A 103 -1.68 0.89 -5.56
CA LEU A 103 -1.12 0.64 -6.89
C LEU A 103 -0.63 1.94 -7.55
N HIS A 104 -1.39 3.02 -7.40
CA HIS A 104 -1.01 4.34 -7.91
C HIS A 104 0.27 4.84 -7.23
N ARG A 105 0.34 4.77 -5.89
CA ARG A 105 1.52 5.15 -5.12
C ARG A 105 2.76 4.38 -5.59
N HIS A 106 2.64 3.07 -5.73
CA HIS A 106 3.70 2.20 -6.23
C HIS A 106 4.21 2.67 -7.60
N GLN A 107 3.30 2.93 -8.51
CA GLN A 107 3.62 3.37 -9.87
C GLN A 107 4.30 4.74 -9.90
N VAL A 108 3.79 5.70 -9.13
CA VAL A 108 4.39 7.04 -9.03
C VAL A 108 5.82 6.96 -8.49
N LEU A 109 6.02 6.23 -7.39
CA LEU A 109 7.35 6.09 -6.78
C LEU A 109 8.32 5.37 -7.71
N HIS A 110 7.89 4.32 -8.39
CA HIS A 110 8.75 3.60 -9.34
C HIS A 110 9.20 4.52 -10.48
N ARG A 111 8.27 5.21 -11.12
CA ARG A 111 8.58 6.16 -12.20
C ARG A 111 9.48 7.28 -11.73
N PHE A 112 9.22 7.81 -10.54
CA PHE A 112 10.03 8.90 -9.97
C PHE A 112 11.47 8.46 -9.70
N PHE A 113 11.67 7.31 -9.06
CA PHE A 113 13.02 6.81 -8.78
C PHE A 113 13.77 6.43 -10.05
N CYS A 114 13.09 5.85 -11.02
CA CYS A 114 13.70 5.57 -12.33
C CYS A 114 14.17 6.87 -13.02
N ALA A 115 13.34 7.90 -13.03
CA ALA A 115 13.69 9.20 -13.59
C ALA A 115 14.83 9.88 -12.84
N LEU A 116 14.78 9.82 -11.50
CA LEU A 116 15.81 10.42 -10.63
C LEU A 116 17.17 9.76 -10.81
N ASN A 117 17.21 8.44 -10.90
CA ASN A 117 18.44 7.64 -10.91
C ASN A 117 18.90 7.27 -12.32
N GLY A 118 18.12 7.56 -13.35
CA GLY A 118 18.43 7.18 -14.72
C GLY A 118 18.43 5.68 -14.95
N THR A 119 17.53 4.96 -14.29
CA THR A 119 17.41 3.50 -14.34
C THR A 119 16.05 3.08 -14.92
N GLU A 120 15.94 1.81 -15.31
CA GLU A 120 14.69 1.23 -15.83
C GLU A 120 13.90 0.46 -14.77
N ASP A 121 14.53 0.12 -13.65
CA ASP A 121 13.89 -0.61 -12.56
C ASP A 121 14.41 -0.15 -11.19
N GLU A 122 13.47 0.20 -10.31
CA GLU A 122 13.71 0.59 -8.94
C GLU A 122 12.73 -0.12 -7.98
N LEU A 123 12.25 -1.30 -8.37
CA LEU A 123 11.23 -2.04 -7.64
C LEU A 123 11.63 -2.29 -6.17
N GLU A 124 12.87 -2.73 -5.94
CA GLU A 124 13.35 -3.02 -4.58
C GLU A 124 13.29 -1.78 -3.68
N GLN A 125 13.73 -0.62 -4.18
CA GLN A 125 13.69 0.61 -3.41
C GLN A 125 12.25 1.07 -3.14
N VAL A 126 11.38 0.96 -4.13
CA VAL A 126 9.95 1.29 -3.98
C VAL A 126 9.32 0.45 -2.88
N GLU A 127 9.51 -0.85 -2.90
CA GLU A 127 8.96 -1.75 -1.89
C GLU A 127 9.48 -1.46 -0.48
N LYS A 128 10.70 -0.96 -0.35
CA LYS A 128 11.28 -0.59 0.94
C LYS A 128 10.68 0.70 1.52
N VAL A 129 10.23 1.63 0.71
CA VAL A 129 9.84 2.97 1.18
C VAL A 129 8.36 3.31 1.00
N GLU A 130 7.63 2.62 0.14
CA GLU A 130 6.26 3.00 -0.25
C GLU A 130 5.29 3.10 0.92
N HIS A 131 5.41 2.21 1.90
CA HIS A 131 4.51 2.17 3.06
C HIS A 131 4.69 3.35 4.02
N PHE A 132 5.78 4.08 3.92
CA PHE A 132 6.13 5.20 4.79
C PHE A 132 5.91 6.56 4.13
N MET A 133 5.51 6.57 2.86
CA MET A 133 5.24 7.79 2.11
C MET A 133 3.79 8.21 2.29
N ASP A 134 3.57 9.44 2.71
CA ASP A 134 2.22 9.97 2.85
C ASP A 134 1.61 10.41 1.51
N ARG A 135 0.28 10.57 1.51
CA ARG A 135 -0.48 10.93 0.30
C ARG A 135 -0.09 12.29 -0.27
N VAL A 136 0.22 13.23 0.59
CA VAL A 136 0.63 14.58 0.17
C VAL A 136 1.96 14.53 -0.57
N THR A 137 2.93 13.82 -0.01
CA THR A 137 4.25 13.65 -0.62
C THR A 137 4.16 12.90 -1.96
N VAL A 138 3.39 11.82 -2.02
CA VAL A 138 3.17 11.07 -3.27
C VAL A 138 2.55 11.97 -4.34
N GLY A 139 1.54 12.77 -4.00
CA GLY A 139 0.92 13.73 -4.93
C GLY A 139 1.90 14.80 -5.41
N ASN A 140 2.78 15.29 -4.54
CA ASN A 140 3.82 16.25 -4.90
C ASN A 140 4.88 15.63 -5.82
N LEU A 141 5.29 14.39 -5.56
CA LEU A 141 6.21 13.66 -6.43
C LEU A 141 5.60 13.42 -7.81
N GLU A 142 4.32 13.09 -7.87
CA GLU A 142 3.61 12.93 -9.14
C GLU A 142 3.62 14.22 -9.98
N ARG A 143 3.34 15.37 -9.34
CA ARG A 143 3.41 16.66 -10.01
C ARG A 143 4.81 17.01 -10.51
N LEU A 144 5.82 16.73 -9.67
CA LEU A 144 7.22 16.95 -10.06
C LEU A 144 7.63 16.06 -11.23
N LEU A 145 7.22 14.79 -11.19
CA LEU A 145 7.45 13.83 -12.27
C LEU A 145 6.83 14.32 -13.58
N GLY A 146 5.61 14.83 -13.56
CA GLY A 146 4.95 15.42 -14.73
C GLY A 146 5.77 16.56 -15.34
N LYS A 147 6.34 17.43 -14.52
CA LYS A 147 7.22 18.52 -14.98
C LYS A 147 8.54 18.03 -15.56
N MET A 148 9.09 16.94 -15.02
CA MET A 148 10.31 16.33 -15.55
C MET A 148 10.07 15.69 -16.93
N GLU A 149 8.90 15.08 -17.11
CA GLU A 149 8.52 14.43 -18.38
C GLU A 149 8.18 15.42 -19.50
N GLU A 150 7.79 16.65 -19.16
CA GLU A 150 7.52 17.73 -20.13
C GLU A 150 8.81 18.35 -20.74
N ARG A 151 9.95 18.02 -20.23
CA ARG A 151 11.26 18.46 -20.74
C ARG A 151 11.85 17.37 -21.64
#